data_4d8bc8dc38186e652895621f530d71f3
#
_entry.id   4d8bc8dc38186e652895621f530d71f3
#
_cell.length_a   1.000
_cell.length_b   1.000
_cell.length_c   1.000
_cell.angle_alpha   90.00
_cell.angle_beta   90.00
_cell.angle_gamma   90.00
#
_symmetry.space_group_name_H-M   'P 1'
#
loop_
_entity.id
_entity.type
_entity.pdbx_description
1 polymer ?
#
loop_
_entity_poly.entity_id
_entity_poly.type
_entity_poly.pdbx_seq_one_letter_code
_entity_poly.pdbx_strand_id
1 'polypeptide(L)'
;YTWSVFHDVEGLIDLFGSDQKFTIKMDSVFTLPSTIKPGTYGGVIHEMKEMELAGMGQYAHGNQPIQHMPYLYCYAGQPWKTQYWVRQIVERLYNSTEKGYPGDEDQGGMSSWYILSSLGIYAVCPGTDEYVIGSPLFKKATITMENGNKFVIEAPENSKENLYIQSATLNGRLLDKNYIHYDDIAEGGVLKFEMGSQPNKERCTSKYAAPFSLSKE
;
A
#
# COMPACT_ATOMS: atom_id res chain seq x y z
N TYR A 1 1.72 -5.72 16.75
CA TYR A 1 0.79 -4.67 17.26
C TYR A 1 1.30 -3.23 17.00
N THR A 2 2.62 -2.99 16.88
CA THR A 2 3.17 -1.62 16.68
C THR A 2 2.55 -0.89 15.49
N TRP A 3 2.23 -1.59 14.40
CA TRP A 3 1.75 -1.00 13.17
C TRP A 3 0.22 -0.91 13.07
N SER A 4 -0.53 -1.47 14.03
CA SER A 4 -2.00 -1.50 14.00
C SER A 4 -2.62 -0.19 14.50
N VAL A 5 -2.13 0.95 14.01
CA VAL A 5 -2.57 2.31 14.35
C VAL A 5 -2.93 3.05 13.05
N PHE A 6 -3.76 2.41 12.23
CA PHE A 6 -4.13 2.92 10.90
C PHE A 6 -5.04 4.16 10.93
N HIS A 7 -5.68 4.45 12.08
CA HIS A 7 -6.52 5.64 12.29
C HIS A 7 -5.71 6.88 12.68
N ASP A 8 -4.47 6.71 13.19
CA ASP A 8 -3.62 7.81 13.65
C ASP A 8 -2.13 7.54 13.37
N VAL A 9 -1.79 7.51 12.10
CA VAL A 9 -0.41 7.26 11.66
C VAL A 9 0.52 8.42 12.01
N GLU A 10 0.05 9.68 11.96
CA GLU A 10 0.84 10.84 12.37
C GLU A 10 1.18 10.77 13.86
N GLY A 11 0.19 10.46 14.72
CA GLY A 11 0.43 10.23 16.14
C GLY A 11 1.44 9.10 16.40
N LEU A 12 1.41 8.04 15.58
CA LEU A 12 2.42 6.99 15.66
C LEU A 12 3.81 7.51 15.25
N ILE A 13 3.91 8.31 14.18
CA ILE A 13 5.17 8.94 13.75
C ILE A 13 5.74 9.82 14.86
N ASP A 14 4.90 10.60 15.54
CA ASP A 14 5.30 11.44 16.67
C ASP A 14 5.87 10.63 17.83
N LEU A 15 5.28 9.46 18.14
CA LEU A 15 5.82 8.54 19.13
C LEU A 15 7.21 7.98 18.76
N PHE A 16 7.51 7.83 17.47
CA PHE A 16 8.86 7.50 16.99
C PHE A 16 9.80 8.71 17.03
N GLY A 17 9.28 9.92 17.13
CA GLY A 17 9.99 11.19 17.25
C GLY A 17 10.44 11.83 15.94
N SER A 18 10.23 11.20 14.78
CA SER A 18 10.37 11.81 13.45
C SER A 18 9.98 10.83 12.33
N ASP A 19 9.62 11.36 11.14
CA ASP A 19 9.41 10.59 9.90
C ASP A 19 10.62 9.69 9.59
N GLN A 20 11.83 10.19 9.79
CA GLN A 20 13.05 9.42 9.51
C GLN A 20 13.19 8.20 10.43
N LYS A 21 12.99 8.35 11.73
CA LYS A 21 13.07 7.23 12.68
C LYS A 21 11.97 6.21 12.40
N PHE A 22 10.77 6.68 12.11
CA PHE A 22 9.64 5.85 11.73
C PHE A 22 9.96 5.03 10.47
N THR A 23 10.41 5.66 9.39
CA THR A 23 10.71 4.98 8.13
C THR A 23 11.90 4.03 8.24
N ILE A 24 12.95 4.35 9.02
CA ILE A 24 14.05 3.43 9.33
C ILE A 24 13.51 2.17 10.01
N LYS A 25 12.59 2.33 10.97
CA LYS A 25 11.99 1.17 11.64
C LYS A 25 11.12 0.35 10.68
N MET A 26 10.36 0.99 9.80
CA MET A 26 9.61 0.29 8.75
C MET A 26 10.54 -0.47 7.80
N ASP A 27 11.62 0.17 7.32
CA ASP A 27 12.62 -0.48 6.46
C ASP A 27 13.18 -1.74 7.13
N SER A 28 13.39 -1.70 8.45
CA SER A 28 13.91 -2.85 9.19
C SER A 28 12.96 -4.06 9.15
N VAL A 29 11.65 -3.86 9.08
CA VAL A 29 10.69 -4.97 8.97
C VAL A 29 10.87 -5.74 7.67
N PHE A 30 11.17 -5.06 6.57
CA PHE A 30 11.37 -5.71 5.27
C PHE A 30 12.77 -6.28 5.04
N THR A 31 13.77 -5.86 5.85
CA THR A 31 15.19 -6.16 5.61
C THR A 31 15.84 -7.05 6.66
N LEU A 32 15.31 -7.08 7.88
CA LEU A 32 15.84 -7.95 8.93
C LEU A 32 15.54 -9.42 8.65
N PRO A 33 16.43 -10.35 9.05
CA PRO A 33 16.16 -11.77 8.88
C PRO A 33 14.85 -12.20 9.52
N SER A 34 14.12 -13.07 8.84
CA SER A 34 12.88 -13.70 9.33
C SER A 34 13.17 -14.81 10.35
N THR A 35 14.02 -14.51 11.34
CA THR A 35 14.35 -15.48 12.40
C THR A 35 13.17 -15.66 13.33
N ILE A 36 12.62 -16.86 13.39
CA ILE A 36 11.45 -17.19 14.18
C ILE A 36 11.86 -17.51 15.61
N LYS A 37 11.29 -16.76 16.56
CA LYS A 37 11.30 -17.07 17.99
C LYS A 37 9.86 -17.15 18.46
N PRO A 38 9.33 -18.36 18.71
CA PRO A 38 7.90 -18.55 19.03
C PRO A 38 7.41 -17.78 20.27
N GLY A 39 8.33 -17.43 21.19
CA GLY A 39 7.97 -16.69 22.42
C GLY A 39 6.92 -17.42 23.23
N THR A 40 5.86 -16.72 23.63
CA THR A 40 4.77 -17.25 24.47
C THR A 40 3.89 -18.27 23.75
N TYR A 41 3.94 -18.38 22.41
CA TYR A 41 3.20 -19.41 21.66
C TYR A 41 3.72 -20.83 21.92
N GLY A 42 4.95 -20.99 22.42
CA GLY A 42 5.54 -22.29 22.71
C GLY A 42 5.87 -23.16 21.48
N GLY A 43 5.53 -22.71 20.28
CA GLY A 43 5.76 -23.37 19.00
C GLY A 43 5.63 -22.40 17.83
N VAL A 44 6.04 -22.84 16.64
CA VAL A 44 5.92 -22.05 15.40
C VAL A 44 4.50 -22.16 14.87
N ILE A 45 3.80 -21.04 14.79
CA ILE A 45 2.45 -20.96 14.20
C ILE A 45 2.55 -20.74 12.68
N HIS A 46 1.42 -20.91 11.93
CA HIS A 46 1.45 -20.88 10.47
C HIS A 46 1.87 -19.52 9.92
N GLU A 47 1.45 -18.39 10.51
CA GLU A 47 1.83 -17.05 10.06
C GLU A 47 3.35 -16.79 10.15
N MET A 48 4.03 -17.42 11.12
CA MET A 48 5.47 -17.35 11.23
C MET A 48 6.15 -18.09 10.07
N LYS A 49 5.61 -19.26 9.68
CA LYS A 49 6.11 -20.03 8.53
C LYS A 49 5.85 -19.32 7.22
N GLU A 50 4.68 -18.73 7.05
CA GLU A 50 4.32 -17.93 5.89
C GLU A 50 5.24 -16.74 5.71
N MET A 51 5.54 -16.01 6.80
CA MET A 51 6.51 -14.91 6.82
C MET A 51 7.90 -15.37 6.38
N GLU A 52 8.36 -16.53 6.87
CA GLU A 52 9.66 -17.09 6.48
C GLU A 52 9.69 -17.46 5.00
N LEU A 53 8.64 -18.12 4.50
CA LEU A 53 8.49 -18.52 3.11
C LEU A 53 8.34 -17.32 2.16
N ALA A 54 7.70 -16.26 2.59
CA ALA A 54 7.55 -15.01 1.82
C ALA A 54 8.91 -14.37 1.50
N GLY A 55 9.92 -14.55 2.36
CA GLY A 55 11.27 -14.02 2.15
C GLY A 55 11.32 -12.50 2.03
N MET A 56 10.45 -11.80 2.76
CA MET A 56 10.34 -10.34 2.80
C MET A 56 10.64 -9.80 4.21
N GLY A 57 11.77 -10.25 4.78
CA GLY A 57 12.16 -9.88 6.13
C GLY A 57 11.19 -10.42 7.17
N GLN A 58 10.72 -9.56 8.05
CA GLN A 58 9.75 -9.86 9.11
C GLN A 58 8.33 -9.40 8.74
N TYR A 59 8.09 -9.07 7.48
CA TYR A 59 6.77 -8.68 6.99
C TYR A 59 5.90 -9.92 6.73
N ALA A 60 4.90 -10.13 7.56
CA ALA A 60 4.00 -11.29 7.51
C ALA A 60 2.72 -10.93 6.74
N HIS A 61 2.79 -10.85 5.41
CA HIS A 61 1.67 -10.44 4.57
C HIS A 61 0.42 -11.33 4.71
N GLY A 62 0.60 -12.61 5.00
CA GLY A 62 -0.49 -13.54 5.26
C GLY A 62 -1.33 -13.22 6.48
N ASN A 63 -0.88 -12.28 7.33
CA ASN A 63 -1.63 -11.81 8.49
C ASN A 63 -2.25 -10.43 8.20
N GLN A 64 -3.58 -10.34 8.06
CA GLN A 64 -4.31 -9.14 7.61
C GLN A 64 -4.04 -7.88 8.44
N PRO A 65 -3.85 -7.91 9.77
CA PRO A 65 -3.56 -6.71 10.56
C PRO A 65 -2.29 -5.95 10.16
N ILE A 66 -1.42 -6.51 9.30
CA ILE A 66 -0.19 -5.84 8.84
C ILE A 66 -0.28 -5.33 7.39
N GLN A 67 -1.32 -5.69 6.63
CA GLN A 67 -1.41 -5.45 5.19
C GLN A 67 -1.41 -3.97 4.80
N HIS A 68 -1.83 -3.08 5.68
CA HIS A 68 -1.79 -1.62 5.47
C HIS A 68 -0.36 -1.05 5.59
N MET A 69 0.56 -1.75 6.26
CA MET A 69 1.88 -1.23 6.60
C MET A 69 2.69 -0.69 5.41
N PRO A 70 2.73 -1.32 4.22
CA PRO A 70 3.47 -0.79 3.07
C PRO A 70 3.01 0.60 2.63
N TYR A 71 1.78 0.98 2.95
CA TYR A 71 1.19 2.28 2.62
C TYR A 71 1.57 3.39 3.61
N LEU A 72 2.08 3.04 4.79
CA LEU A 72 2.42 4.01 5.83
C LEU A 72 3.57 4.96 5.44
N TYR A 73 4.38 4.60 4.45
CA TYR A 73 5.39 5.51 3.91
C TYR A 73 4.80 6.78 3.27
N CYS A 74 3.54 6.72 2.80
CA CYS A 74 2.83 7.89 2.27
C CYS A 74 2.59 8.97 3.34
N TYR A 75 2.48 8.58 4.60
CA TYR A 75 2.30 9.49 5.74
C TYR A 75 3.62 10.15 6.18
N ALA A 76 4.73 9.45 5.97
CA ALA A 76 6.08 9.89 6.33
C ALA A 76 6.85 10.51 5.15
N GLY A 77 6.16 11.01 4.13
CA GLY A 77 6.74 11.72 3.00
C GLY A 77 7.64 10.88 2.09
N GLN A 78 7.47 9.55 2.07
CA GLN A 78 8.27 8.65 1.23
C GLN A 78 7.38 7.74 0.34
N PRO A 79 6.43 8.27 -0.46
CA PRO A 79 5.48 7.47 -1.23
C PRO A 79 6.13 6.50 -2.23
N TRP A 80 7.34 6.80 -2.71
CA TRP A 80 8.08 5.89 -3.59
C TRP A 80 8.41 4.53 -2.93
N LYS A 81 8.56 4.48 -1.59
CA LYS A 81 8.74 3.22 -0.87
C LYS A 81 7.45 2.41 -0.81
N THR A 82 6.30 3.07 -0.64
CA THR A 82 4.99 2.42 -0.81
C THR A 82 4.90 1.76 -2.19
N GLN A 83 5.20 2.52 -3.26
CA GLN A 83 5.14 2.01 -4.63
C GLN A 83 6.03 0.79 -4.83
N TYR A 84 7.25 0.83 -4.31
CA TYR A 84 8.19 -0.29 -4.37
C TYR A 84 7.66 -1.53 -3.63
N TRP A 85 7.31 -1.38 -2.34
CA TRP A 85 6.94 -2.54 -1.53
C TRP A 85 5.60 -3.15 -1.96
N VAL A 86 4.60 -2.33 -2.31
CA VAL A 86 3.33 -2.83 -2.84
C VAL A 86 3.57 -3.68 -4.09
N ARG A 87 4.40 -3.22 -5.04
CA ARG A 87 4.73 -3.98 -6.24
C ARG A 87 5.51 -5.26 -5.91
N GLN A 88 6.46 -5.22 -4.97
CA GLN A 88 7.16 -6.44 -4.52
C GLN A 88 6.18 -7.46 -3.95
N ILE A 89 5.23 -7.03 -3.13
CA ILE A 89 4.23 -7.92 -2.52
C ILE A 89 3.33 -8.53 -3.61
N VAL A 90 2.74 -7.70 -4.46
CA VAL A 90 1.81 -8.15 -5.52
C VAL A 90 2.49 -9.13 -6.47
N GLU A 91 3.73 -8.85 -6.89
CA GLU A 91 4.43 -9.66 -7.90
C GLU A 91 5.08 -10.93 -7.35
N ARG A 92 5.44 -10.96 -6.06
CA ARG A 92 6.17 -12.08 -5.46
C ARG A 92 5.33 -13.01 -4.64
N LEU A 93 4.29 -12.50 -3.98
CA LEU A 93 3.53 -13.27 -3.01
C LEU A 93 2.21 -13.83 -3.58
N TYR A 94 1.74 -13.30 -4.69
CA TYR A 94 0.52 -13.76 -5.34
C TYR A 94 0.83 -14.45 -6.67
N ASN A 95 0.08 -15.51 -6.98
CA ASN A 95 0.25 -16.23 -8.24
C ASN A 95 -1.05 -16.94 -8.64
N SER A 96 -1.10 -17.51 -9.86
CA SER A 96 -2.28 -18.17 -10.43
C SER A 96 -2.36 -19.67 -10.16
N THR A 97 -1.66 -20.18 -9.15
CA THR A 97 -1.72 -21.59 -8.76
C THR A 97 -2.76 -21.82 -7.66
N GLU A 98 -3.00 -23.09 -7.30
CA GLU A 98 -3.85 -23.47 -6.16
C GLU A 98 -3.38 -22.86 -4.82
N LYS A 99 -2.09 -22.51 -4.72
CA LYS A 99 -1.46 -21.82 -3.58
C LYS A 99 -1.22 -20.35 -3.90
N GLY A 100 -2.21 -19.70 -4.51
CA GLY A 100 -2.09 -18.34 -5.04
C GLY A 100 -1.99 -17.23 -4.00
N TYR A 101 -2.28 -17.53 -2.73
CA TYR A 101 -2.21 -16.58 -1.62
C TYR A 101 -1.04 -16.90 -0.68
N PRO A 102 -0.39 -15.88 -0.09
CA PRO A 102 0.71 -16.07 0.86
C PRO A 102 0.26 -16.38 2.30
N GLY A 103 -0.99 -16.69 2.52
CA GLY A 103 -1.62 -17.02 3.81
C GLY A 103 -3.10 -17.34 3.62
N ASP A 104 -3.85 -17.35 4.72
CA ASP A 104 -5.30 -17.58 4.68
C ASP A 104 -6.02 -16.42 4.01
N GLU A 105 -7.04 -16.73 3.22
CA GLU A 105 -7.80 -15.74 2.45
C GLU A 105 -8.61 -14.78 3.34
N ASP A 106 -9.10 -15.28 4.49
CA ASP A 106 -9.80 -14.55 5.53
C ASP A 106 -10.97 -13.69 5.03
N GLN A 107 -11.97 -14.35 4.50
CA GLN A 107 -13.28 -13.77 4.15
C GLN A 107 -13.18 -12.56 3.20
N GLY A 108 -12.30 -12.63 2.22
CA GLY A 108 -12.09 -11.58 1.24
C GLY A 108 -10.95 -10.61 1.57
N GLY A 109 -10.29 -10.74 2.73
CA GLY A 109 -9.21 -9.85 3.14
C GLY A 109 -8.03 -9.87 2.18
N MET A 110 -7.56 -11.06 1.83
CA MET A 110 -6.41 -11.24 0.94
C MET A 110 -6.75 -10.85 -0.51
N SER A 111 -7.92 -11.27 -1.00
CA SER A 111 -8.39 -10.95 -2.35
C SER A 111 -8.61 -9.45 -2.54
N SER A 112 -9.28 -8.80 -1.59
CA SER A 112 -9.56 -7.36 -1.68
C SER A 112 -8.28 -6.53 -1.62
N TRP A 113 -7.31 -6.93 -0.78
CA TRP A 113 -6.01 -6.27 -0.76
C TRP A 113 -5.30 -6.39 -2.13
N TYR A 114 -5.26 -7.60 -2.70
CA TYR A 114 -4.64 -7.83 -4.01
C TYR A 114 -5.31 -7.02 -5.12
N ILE A 115 -6.65 -7.01 -5.17
CA ILE A 115 -7.40 -6.30 -6.21
C ILE A 115 -7.15 -4.79 -6.09
N LEU A 116 -7.36 -4.20 -4.90
CA LEU A 116 -7.20 -2.77 -4.70
C LEU A 116 -5.75 -2.33 -4.93
N SER A 117 -4.78 -3.07 -4.39
CA SER A 117 -3.36 -2.76 -4.59
C SER A 117 -2.92 -2.91 -6.05
N SER A 118 -3.49 -3.88 -6.79
CA SER A 118 -3.26 -4.02 -8.24
C SER A 118 -3.87 -2.89 -9.07
N LEU A 119 -4.94 -2.27 -8.58
CA LEU A 119 -5.49 -1.03 -9.13
C LEU A 119 -4.62 0.20 -8.79
N GLY A 120 -3.71 0.09 -7.82
CA GLY A 120 -2.84 1.16 -7.38
C GLY A 120 -3.41 2.02 -6.26
N ILE A 121 -4.42 1.54 -5.54
CA ILE A 121 -5.07 2.23 -4.42
C ILE A 121 -5.35 1.25 -3.27
N TYR A 122 -5.47 1.74 -2.04
CA TYR A 122 -5.87 0.92 -0.89
C TYR A 122 -6.47 1.76 0.25
N ALA A 123 -7.55 1.28 0.86
CA ALA A 123 -8.19 1.91 2.02
C ALA A 123 -7.41 1.58 3.30
N VAL A 124 -6.47 2.43 3.69
CA VAL A 124 -5.61 2.21 4.88
C VAL A 124 -6.40 2.36 6.18
N CYS A 125 -7.26 3.38 6.26
CA CYS A 125 -8.07 3.67 7.44
C CYS A 125 -9.55 3.41 7.14
N PRO A 126 -10.11 2.25 7.51
CA PRO A 126 -11.55 2.01 7.43
C PRO A 126 -12.30 3.04 8.31
N GLY A 127 -13.23 3.78 7.74
CA GLY A 127 -13.96 4.85 8.41
C GLY A 127 -13.62 6.24 7.89
N THR A 128 -12.63 6.32 6.99
CA THR A 128 -12.46 7.48 6.09
C THR A 128 -12.89 7.10 4.68
N ASP A 129 -13.09 8.09 3.84
CA ASP A 129 -13.41 7.93 2.41
C ASP A 129 -12.15 7.91 1.53
N GLU A 130 -10.95 7.89 2.13
CA GLU A 130 -9.68 7.99 1.42
C GLU A 130 -9.13 6.64 0.96
N TYR A 131 -8.66 6.62 -0.28
CA TYR A 131 -7.86 5.54 -0.85
C TYR A 131 -6.44 6.02 -1.10
N VAL A 132 -5.50 5.45 -0.37
CA VAL A 132 -4.07 5.79 -0.46
C VAL A 132 -3.47 5.21 -1.75
N ILE A 133 -2.66 6.02 -2.44
CA ILE A 133 -2.05 5.65 -3.71
C ILE A 133 -0.84 4.75 -3.47
N GLY A 134 -0.85 3.58 -4.11
CA GLY A 134 0.26 2.66 -4.23
C GLY A 134 0.94 2.75 -5.58
N SER A 135 1.08 1.60 -6.26
CA SER A 135 1.58 1.53 -7.65
C SER A 135 0.72 0.53 -8.44
N PRO A 136 0.06 0.94 -9.53
CA PRO A 136 -0.80 0.05 -10.29
C PRO A 136 0.00 -1.11 -10.91
N LEU A 137 -0.64 -2.28 -11.02
CA LEU A 137 -0.09 -3.44 -11.72
C LEU A 137 -0.41 -3.40 -13.22
N PHE A 138 -1.54 -2.81 -13.58
CA PHE A 138 -2.06 -2.80 -14.95
C PHE A 138 -1.80 -1.46 -15.65
N LYS A 139 -1.66 -1.51 -16.99
CA LYS A 139 -1.57 -0.29 -17.81
C LYS A 139 -2.89 0.45 -17.88
N LYS A 140 -4.00 -0.29 -17.74
CA LYS A 140 -5.35 0.28 -17.70
C LYS A 140 -6.28 -0.66 -16.92
N ALA A 141 -7.09 -0.07 -16.07
CA ALA A 141 -8.20 -0.73 -15.39
C ALA A 141 -9.45 0.15 -15.44
N THR A 142 -10.62 -0.46 -15.42
CA THR A 142 -11.90 0.26 -15.39
C THR A 142 -12.79 -0.34 -14.32
N ILE A 143 -13.24 0.49 -13.40
CA ILE A 143 -14.26 0.15 -12.40
C ILE A 143 -15.59 0.68 -12.93
N THR A 144 -16.57 -0.21 -13.09
CA THR A 144 -17.94 0.19 -13.45
C THR A 144 -18.79 0.15 -12.19
N MET A 145 -19.32 1.29 -11.81
CA MET A 145 -20.16 1.46 -10.64
C MET A 145 -21.61 1.01 -10.94
N GLU A 146 -22.39 0.71 -9.91
CA GLU A 146 -23.80 0.30 -10.06
C GLU A 146 -24.67 1.35 -10.77
N ASN A 147 -24.33 2.65 -10.60
CA ASN A 147 -25.01 3.76 -11.30
C ASN A 147 -24.62 3.88 -12.79
N GLY A 148 -23.74 3.00 -13.28
CA GLY A 148 -23.24 3.00 -14.65
C GLY A 148 -22.02 3.90 -14.90
N ASN A 149 -21.60 4.70 -13.92
CA ASN A 149 -20.39 5.51 -14.02
C ASN A 149 -19.15 4.62 -14.15
N LYS A 150 -18.14 5.15 -14.81
CA LYS A 150 -16.87 4.44 -14.99
C LYS A 150 -15.72 5.26 -14.43
N PHE A 151 -14.96 4.64 -13.55
CA PHE A 151 -13.68 5.17 -13.09
C PHE A 151 -12.54 4.40 -13.77
N VAL A 152 -11.70 5.13 -14.48
CA VAL A 152 -10.62 4.56 -15.28
C VAL A 152 -9.29 4.90 -14.64
N ILE A 153 -8.45 3.90 -14.42
CA ILE A 153 -7.06 4.06 -13.97
C ILE A 153 -6.17 3.77 -15.15
N GLU A 154 -5.31 4.72 -15.52
CA GLU A 154 -4.40 4.62 -16.66
C GLU A 154 -2.95 4.80 -16.22
N ALA A 155 -2.08 3.88 -16.62
CA ALA A 155 -0.64 3.91 -16.42
C ALA A 155 0.06 3.29 -17.64
N PRO A 156 0.03 3.93 -18.82
CA PRO A 156 0.42 3.31 -20.09
C PRO A 156 1.89 2.86 -20.12
N GLU A 157 2.79 3.58 -19.43
CA GLU A 157 4.22 3.25 -19.34
C GLU A 157 4.54 2.22 -18.26
N ASN A 158 3.53 1.76 -17.48
CA ASN A 158 3.74 0.80 -16.40
C ASN A 158 4.35 -0.51 -16.89
N SER A 159 5.38 -0.95 -16.21
CA SER A 159 6.07 -2.24 -16.42
C SER A 159 6.68 -2.73 -15.09
N LYS A 160 7.42 -3.84 -15.14
CA LYS A 160 8.18 -4.29 -13.97
C LYS A 160 9.28 -3.31 -13.56
N GLU A 161 9.87 -2.64 -14.54
CA GLU A 161 10.92 -1.63 -14.35
C GLU A 161 10.31 -0.25 -14.00
N ASN A 162 9.23 0.14 -14.72
CA ASN A 162 8.58 1.42 -14.56
C ASN A 162 7.45 1.32 -13.52
N LEU A 163 7.81 1.15 -12.26
CA LEU A 163 6.87 0.99 -11.15
C LEU A 163 6.66 2.26 -10.30
N TYR A 164 7.47 3.30 -10.54
CA TYR A 164 7.42 4.54 -9.76
C TYR A 164 6.60 5.61 -10.47
N ILE A 165 5.66 6.21 -9.72
CA ILE A 165 4.84 7.32 -10.22
C ILE A 165 5.69 8.59 -10.30
N GLN A 166 5.81 9.16 -11.49
CA GLN A 166 6.49 10.42 -11.76
C GLN A 166 5.54 11.60 -11.59
N SER A 167 4.34 11.48 -12.14
CA SER A 167 3.25 12.44 -11.97
C SER A 167 1.90 11.71 -11.95
N ALA A 168 0.86 12.38 -11.44
CA ALA A 168 -0.50 11.87 -11.45
C ALA A 168 -1.49 12.99 -11.75
N THR A 169 -2.57 12.66 -12.46
CA THR A 169 -3.71 13.55 -12.65
C THR A 169 -5.01 12.84 -12.34
N LEU A 170 -5.95 13.57 -11.75
CA LEU A 170 -7.33 13.14 -11.56
C LEU A 170 -8.23 14.06 -12.38
N ASN A 171 -8.96 13.50 -13.33
CA ASN A 171 -9.81 14.25 -14.27
C ASN A 171 -9.08 15.42 -14.97
N GLY A 172 -7.80 15.17 -15.36
CA GLY A 172 -6.94 16.14 -16.03
C GLY A 172 -6.31 17.21 -15.12
N ARG A 173 -6.61 17.21 -13.81
CA ARG A 173 -6.00 18.13 -12.84
C ARG A 173 -4.85 17.43 -12.14
N LEU A 174 -3.77 18.16 -11.88
CA LEU A 174 -2.62 17.63 -11.13
C LEU A 174 -3.08 17.10 -9.77
N LEU A 175 -2.70 15.85 -9.46
CA LEU A 175 -2.93 15.24 -8.16
C LEU A 175 -1.67 15.34 -7.32
N ASP A 176 -1.67 16.27 -6.37
CA ASP A 176 -0.58 16.57 -5.44
C ASP A 176 -0.74 15.92 -4.06
N LYS A 177 -1.65 14.94 -3.97
CA LYS A 177 -1.93 14.12 -2.78
C LYS A 177 -1.46 12.69 -2.98
N ASN A 178 -1.26 11.97 -1.88
CA ASN A 178 -1.02 10.53 -1.85
C ASN A 178 -2.32 9.71 -1.70
N TYR A 179 -3.46 10.29 -1.96
CA TYR A 179 -4.78 9.65 -1.85
C TYR A 179 -5.79 10.29 -2.81
N ILE A 180 -6.88 9.58 -3.02
CA ILE A 180 -8.12 10.05 -3.66
C ILE A 180 -9.30 9.71 -2.74
N HIS A 181 -10.46 10.33 -2.96
CA HIS A 181 -11.67 10.08 -2.20
C HIS A 181 -12.58 9.05 -2.87
N TYR A 182 -13.45 8.41 -2.08
CA TYR A 182 -14.45 7.49 -2.62
C TYR A 182 -15.34 8.16 -3.67
N ASP A 183 -15.72 9.41 -3.45
CA ASP A 183 -16.58 10.17 -4.40
C ASP A 183 -15.90 10.35 -5.75
N ASP A 184 -14.58 10.52 -5.80
CA ASP A 184 -13.81 10.56 -7.06
C ASP A 184 -14.02 9.29 -7.91
N ILE A 185 -14.15 8.14 -7.21
CA ILE A 185 -14.39 6.84 -7.85
C ILE A 185 -15.88 6.71 -8.22
N ALA A 186 -16.79 7.05 -7.32
CA ALA A 186 -18.23 6.87 -7.46
C ALA A 186 -18.84 7.77 -8.53
N GLU A 187 -18.34 8.99 -8.67
CA GLU A 187 -18.74 9.92 -9.72
C GLU A 187 -18.20 9.53 -11.10
N GLY A 188 -17.17 8.67 -11.12
CA GLY A 188 -16.48 8.28 -12.33
C GLY A 188 -15.42 9.30 -12.76
N GLY A 189 -14.57 8.92 -13.70
CA GLY A 189 -13.51 9.78 -14.18
C GLY A 189 -12.25 9.04 -14.55
N VAL A 190 -11.12 9.75 -14.61
CA VAL A 190 -9.83 9.20 -15.02
C VAL A 190 -8.74 9.58 -14.02
N LEU A 191 -8.16 8.56 -13.39
CA LEU A 191 -6.91 8.66 -12.64
C LEU A 191 -5.78 8.21 -13.55
N LYS A 192 -4.91 9.13 -13.94
CA LYS A 192 -3.79 8.82 -14.84
C LYS A 192 -2.46 8.99 -14.13
N PHE A 193 -1.59 8.01 -14.30
CA PHE A 193 -0.22 7.99 -13.79
C PHE A 193 0.79 8.02 -14.93
N GLU A 194 1.80 8.84 -14.81
CA GLU A 194 3.03 8.75 -15.58
C GLU A 194 4.03 7.94 -14.78
N MET A 195 4.53 6.86 -15.37
CA MET A 195 5.36 5.88 -14.68
C MET A 195 6.82 5.96 -15.14
N GLY A 196 7.75 5.64 -14.24
CA GLY A 196 9.18 5.61 -14.55
C GLY A 196 9.94 4.57 -13.71
N SER A 197 11.20 4.35 -14.11
CA SER A 197 12.06 3.32 -13.47
C SER A 197 12.81 3.82 -12.24
N GLN A 198 12.82 5.14 -12.01
CA GLN A 198 13.50 5.73 -10.85
C GLN A 198 12.51 6.30 -9.85
N PRO A 199 12.76 6.16 -8.53
CA PRO A 199 11.89 6.73 -7.52
C PRO A 199 11.87 8.26 -7.61
N ASN A 200 10.67 8.84 -7.72
CA ASN A 200 10.50 10.29 -7.59
C ASN A 200 10.43 10.67 -6.11
N LYS A 201 11.52 11.23 -5.59
CA LYS A 201 11.67 11.60 -4.17
C LYS A 201 11.18 13.02 -3.85
N GLU A 202 10.57 13.68 -4.81
CA GLU A 202 10.05 15.04 -4.64
C GLU A 202 8.51 15.08 -4.67
N ARG A 203 7.88 14.09 -5.33
CA ARG A 203 6.43 14.03 -5.46
C ARG A 203 5.76 13.72 -4.12
N CYS A 204 4.82 14.58 -3.71
CA CYS A 204 3.91 14.35 -2.58
C CYS A 204 4.61 13.99 -1.25
N THR A 205 5.73 14.65 -0.95
CA THR A 205 6.55 14.39 0.25
C THR A 205 6.16 15.25 1.45
N SER A 206 5.36 16.30 1.25
CA SER A 206 4.92 17.19 2.32
C SER A 206 3.80 16.56 3.17
N LYS A 207 3.66 17.03 4.41
CA LYS A 207 2.55 16.64 5.29
C LYS A 207 1.17 16.98 4.70
N TYR A 208 1.09 18.02 3.88
CA TYR A 208 -0.13 18.36 3.13
C TYR A 208 -0.58 17.22 2.20
N ALA A 209 0.34 16.50 1.60
CA ALA A 209 0.06 15.41 0.68
C ALA A 209 -0.25 14.06 1.38
N ALA A 210 -0.01 13.97 2.68
CA ALA A 210 -0.25 12.76 3.44
C ALA A 210 -1.75 12.47 3.58
N PRO A 211 -2.16 11.18 3.65
CA PRO A 211 -3.55 10.79 3.92
C PRO A 211 -4.02 11.20 5.31
N PHE A 212 -5.30 10.95 5.59
CA PHE A 212 -5.92 11.23 6.89
C PHE A 212 -5.17 10.56 8.05
N SER A 213 -5.02 11.31 9.13
CA SER A 213 -4.60 10.83 10.45
C SER A 213 -5.31 11.63 11.52
N LEU A 214 -5.74 11.01 12.61
CA LEU A 214 -6.52 11.67 13.66
C LEU A 214 -5.76 12.84 14.31
N SER A 215 -4.43 12.73 14.46
CA SER A 215 -3.56 13.78 15.01
C SER A 215 -3.07 14.78 13.97
N LYS A 216 -3.48 14.65 12.71
CA LYS A 216 -3.12 15.61 11.66
C LYS A 216 -4.08 16.77 11.70
N GLU A 217 -3.59 17.94 12.12
CA GLU A 217 -4.30 19.23 12.05
C GLU A 217 -4.19 19.89 10.66
#